data_53920dc7fc3e595fdcbaef781b35069a
#
_entry.id   53920dc7fc3e595fdcbaef781b35069a
#
_cell.length_a   1.000
_cell.length_b   1.000
_cell.length_c   1.000
_cell.angle_alpha   90.00
_cell.angle_beta   90.00
_cell.angle_gamma   90.00
#
_symmetry.space_group_name_H-M   'P 1'
#
loop_
_entity.id
_entity.type
_entity.pdbx_description
1 polymer ?
#
loop_
_entity_poly.entity_id
_entity_poly.type
_entity_poly.pdbx_seq_one_letter_code
_entity_poly.pdbx_strand_id
1 'polypeptide(L)'
;DLTRYSPADFKHETRQLLALSIPMMLGQIATVAIGVVDTAMSGAAGKDDLTAVALGSSVFSTLFITFMGIMAALNPIIAQQHGAGGTHEVGETGRQGVWFGLLLGILGMAVLFALIIPLQNYLDMSAHIKTMFARYLGIVALGLPAALIYRALHAYASSLNKPQPIMWINWAALLLNIPLNYLFIFGAAGTADLAERFQAAPALIAWLRQLPVPALGGVGAGVATTIVFWFGTFALALYLAKSRDLRRFGFTQCFSRPNWRTQKNIATLGWAIGLSYFLEASLFTFIVWLIADLGENHVAAQQIVLSLSSVIYMIPQAIGSAATVRIGYAIGRKQFARARYISGVAIVCGWILGACTLVALLVFRLPLAKIS
;
A
#
# COMPACT_ATOMS: atom_id res chain seq x y z
N ASP A 1 -1.44 29.99 21.74
CA ASP A 1 -2.73 30.17 22.45
C ASP A 1 -3.74 29.11 22.02
N LEU A 2 -3.66 27.95 22.67
CA LEU A 2 -4.65 26.86 22.48
C LEU A 2 -6.00 27.21 23.14
N THR A 3 -6.03 28.20 24.03
CA THR A 3 -7.20 28.68 24.77
C THR A 3 -8.25 29.37 23.90
N ARG A 4 -7.97 29.66 22.63
CA ARG A 4 -8.91 30.28 21.68
C ARG A 4 -9.86 29.31 21.01
N TYR A 5 -9.69 27.99 21.19
CA TYR A 5 -10.49 26.97 20.52
C TYR A 5 -11.55 26.41 21.47
N SER A 6 -12.79 26.40 21.02
CA SER A 6 -13.95 25.92 21.77
C SER A 6 -14.10 24.39 21.63
N PRO A 7 -14.88 23.73 22.51
CA PRO A 7 -15.27 22.33 22.33
C PRO A 7 -15.96 22.05 20.99
N ALA A 8 -16.65 23.03 20.43
CA ALA A 8 -17.27 22.93 19.10
C ALA A 8 -16.20 22.85 18.00
N ASP A 9 -15.10 23.59 18.12
CA ASP A 9 -13.97 23.52 17.20
C ASP A 9 -13.29 22.14 17.27
N PHE A 10 -13.15 21.56 18.46
CA PHE A 10 -12.62 20.22 18.64
C PHE A 10 -13.47 19.17 17.91
N LYS A 11 -14.78 19.19 18.09
CA LYS A 11 -15.71 18.28 17.42
C LYS A 11 -15.65 18.46 15.90
N HIS A 12 -15.57 19.70 15.43
CA HIS A 12 -15.48 20.01 13.99
C HIS A 12 -14.18 19.48 13.38
N GLU A 13 -13.02 19.74 14.00
CA GLU A 13 -11.73 19.26 13.51
C GLU A 13 -11.62 17.74 13.57
N THR A 14 -12.09 17.11 14.65
CA THR A 14 -12.15 15.64 14.77
C THR A 14 -13.00 15.03 13.64
N ARG A 15 -14.20 15.61 13.37
CA ARG A 15 -15.04 15.13 12.28
C ARG A 15 -14.36 15.24 10.91
N GLN A 16 -13.64 16.32 10.65
CA GLN A 16 -12.92 16.51 9.41
C GLN A 16 -11.72 15.55 9.29
N LEU A 17 -11.03 15.31 10.40
CA LEU A 17 -9.92 14.35 10.46
C LEU A 17 -10.42 12.92 10.18
N LEU A 18 -11.52 12.53 10.82
CA LEU A 18 -12.15 11.22 10.61
C LEU A 18 -12.72 11.06 9.20
N ALA A 19 -13.29 12.12 8.62
CA ALA A 19 -13.79 12.09 7.25
C ALA A 19 -12.70 11.83 6.20
N LEU A 20 -11.45 12.19 6.49
CA LEU A 20 -10.30 11.87 5.65
C LEU A 20 -9.69 10.51 6.01
N SER A 21 -9.55 10.20 7.31
CA SER A 21 -8.87 8.98 7.76
C SER A 21 -9.67 7.71 7.49
N ILE A 22 -11.01 7.74 7.60
CA ILE A 22 -11.85 6.55 7.36
C ILE A 22 -11.70 6.01 5.93
N PRO A 23 -11.86 6.81 4.85
CA PRO A 23 -11.62 6.30 3.50
C PRO A 23 -10.18 5.84 3.28
N MET A 24 -9.18 6.51 3.87
CA MET A 24 -7.78 6.09 3.79
C MET A 24 -7.58 4.73 4.45
N MET A 25 -8.14 4.53 5.64
CA MET A 25 -8.08 3.26 6.38
C MET A 25 -8.76 2.13 5.59
N LEU A 26 -9.98 2.35 5.09
CA LEU A 26 -10.69 1.37 4.28
C LEU A 26 -9.93 1.00 3.01
N GLY A 27 -9.28 1.96 2.38
CA GLY A 27 -8.41 1.70 1.23
C GLY A 27 -7.18 0.86 1.60
N GLN A 28 -6.58 1.08 2.76
CA GLN A 28 -5.45 0.28 3.25
C GLN A 28 -5.86 -1.15 3.61
N ILE A 29 -7.03 -1.33 4.23
CA ILE A 29 -7.59 -2.67 4.50
C ILE A 29 -7.72 -3.46 3.20
N ALA A 30 -8.26 -2.87 2.14
CA ALA A 30 -8.34 -3.52 0.84
C ALA A 30 -6.95 -3.92 0.29
N THR A 31 -5.95 -3.07 0.46
CA THR A 31 -4.58 -3.35 0.01
C THR A 31 -3.94 -4.52 0.77
N VAL A 32 -4.14 -4.59 2.08
CA VAL A 32 -3.63 -5.71 2.89
C VAL A 32 -4.38 -7.00 2.57
N ALA A 33 -5.70 -6.90 2.34
CA ALA A 33 -6.51 -8.05 1.95
C ALA A 33 -6.02 -8.69 0.63
N ILE A 34 -5.49 -7.91 -0.32
CA ILE A 34 -4.84 -8.45 -1.53
C ILE A 34 -3.69 -9.39 -1.14
N GLY A 35 -2.79 -8.98 -0.25
CA GLY A 35 -1.68 -9.82 0.20
C GLY A 35 -2.13 -11.09 0.92
N VAL A 36 -3.20 -11.01 1.71
CA VAL A 36 -3.81 -12.19 2.38
C VAL A 36 -4.38 -13.16 1.36
N VAL A 37 -5.11 -12.66 0.35
CA VAL A 37 -5.67 -13.48 -0.74
C VAL A 37 -4.55 -14.15 -1.53
N ASP A 38 -3.51 -13.42 -1.91
CA ASP A 38 -2.36 -13.93 -2.65
C ASP A 38 -1.69 -15.09 -1.88
N THR A 39 -1.48 -14.92 -0.58
CA THR A 39 -0.85 -15.93 0.29
C THR A 39 -1.75 -17.15 0.47
N ALA A 40 -3.03 -16.95 0.77
CA ALA A 40 -3.99 -18.03 0.98
C ALA A 40 -4.17 -18.87 -0.28
N MET A 41 -4.32 -18.24 -1.44
CA MET A 41 -4.50 -18.94 -2.71
C MET A 41 -3.22 -19.64 -3.18
N SER A 42 -2.05 -19.05 -2.94
CA SER A 42 -0.76 -19.71 -3.21
C SER A 42 -0.55 -20.93 -2.30
N GLY A 43 -0.99 -20.85 -1.04
CA GLY A 43 -0.97 -21.97 -0.10
C GLY A 43 -1.89 -23.12 -0.54
N ALA A 44 -3.03 -22.80 -1.13
CA ALA A 44 -3.95 -23.81 -1.70
C ALA A 44 -3.39 -24.50 -2.95
N ALA A 45 -2.46 -23.85 -3.67
CA ALA A 45 -1.77 -24.47 -4.82
C ALA A 45 -0.70 -25.49 -4.39
N GLY A 46 0.04 -25.21 -3.30
CA GLY A 46 1.05 -26.13 -2.78
C GLY A 46 1.98 -25.50 -1.76
N LYS A 47 2.70 -26.35 -1.00
CA LYS A 47 3.69 -25.88 0.00
C LYS A 47 4.87 -25.16 -0.64
N ASP A 48 5.36 -25.68 -1.76
CA ASP A 48 6.47 -25.08 -2.50
C ASP A 48 6.08 -23.73 -3.09
N ASP A 49 4.85 -23.63 -3.60
CA ASP A 49 4.25 -22.39 -4.10
C ASP A 49 4.18 -21.33 -3.00
N LEU A 50 3.64 -21.71 -1.84
CA LEU A 50 3.55 -20.81 -0.68
C LEU A 50 4.93 -20.33 -0.25
N THR A 51 5.92 -21.24 -0.18
CA THR A 51 7.29 -20.91 0.23
C THR A 51 7.94 -19.93 -0.74
N ALA A 52 7.82 -20.16 -2.04
CA ALA A 52 8.37 -19.29 -3.07
C ALA A 52 7.73 -17.90 -3.03
N VAL A 53 6.40 -17.83 -2.88
CA VAL A 53 5.65 -16.57 -2.76
C VAL A 53 6.00 -15.83 -1.47
N ALA A 54 6.07 -16.51 -0.33
CA ALA A 54 6.43 -15.91 0.95
C ALA A 54 7.81 -15.26 0.93
N LEU A 55 8.80 -15.96 0.38
CA LEU A 55 10.16 -15.43 0.22
C LEU A 55 10.19 -14.24 -0.76
N GLY A 56 9.58 -14.39 -1.93
CA GLY A 56 9.56 -13.35 -2.95
C GLY A 56 8.81 -12.10 -2.50
N SER A 57 7.67 -12.27 -1.85
CA SER A 57 6.89 -11.15 -1.30
C SER A 57 7.60 -10.44 -0.15
N SER A 58 8.39 -11.14 0.68
CA SER A 58 9.18 -10.51 1.74
C SER A 58 10.24 -9.58 1.16
N VAL A 59 10.99 -10.03 0.15
CA VAL A 59 11.99 -9.20 -0.53
C VAL A 59 11.34 -8.00 -1.22
N PHE A 60 10.27 -8.24 -1.97
CA PHE A 60 9.52 -7.19 -2.64
C PHE A 60 8.97 -6.16 -1.64
N SER A 61 8.30 -6.62 -0.58
CA SER A 61 7.68 -5.75 0.42
C SER A 61 8.69 -4.87 1.15
N THR A 62 9.87 -5.40 1.49
CA THR A 62 10.92 -4.61 2.15
C THR A 62 11.36 -3.43 1.28
N LEU A 63 11.61 -3.67 0.00
CA LEU A 63 11.98 -2.60 -0.93
C LEU A 63 10.82 -1.65 -1.20
N PHE A 64 9.62 -2.20 -1.40
CA PHE A 64 8.41 -1.42 -1.66
C PHE A 64 8.05 -0.49 -0.50
N ILE A 65 8.06 -0.97 0.75
CA ILE A 65 7.79 -0.17 1.95
C ILE A 65 8.80 0.97 2.09
N THR A 66 10.08 0.70 1.86
CA THR A 66 11.14 1.71 1.89
C THR A 66 10.86 2.82 0.86
N PHE A 67 10.60 2.45 -0.38
CA PHE A 67 10.31 3.41 -1.45
C PHE A 67 8.97 4.12 -1.27
N MET A 68 7.98 3.43 -0.72
CA MET A 68 6.71 4.02 -0.33
C MET A 68 6.91 5.12 0.74
N GLY A 69 7.81 4.89 1.69
CA GLY A 69 8.21 5.91 2.67
C GLY A 69 8.84 7.14 2.02
N ILE A 70 9.73 6.93 1.05
CA ILE A 70 10.33 8.04 0.28
C ILE A 70 9.23 8.85 -0.46
N MET A 71 8.28 8.16 -1.09
CA MET A 71 7.17 8.79 -1.80
C MET A 71 6.19 9.52 -0.87
N ALA A 72 6.15 9.17 0.43
CA ALA A 72 5.27 9.82 1.40
C ALA A 72 5.59 11.32 1.61
N ALA A 73 6.81 11.77 1.26
CA ALA A 73 7.20 13.18 1.26
C ALA A 73 6.30 14.07 0.37
N LEU A 74 5.68 13.50 -0.66
CA LEU A 74 4.76 14.23 -1.53
C LEU A 74 3.53 14.75 -0.77
N ASN A 75 3.05 14.04 0.27
CA ASN A 75 1.86 14.44 1.02
C ASN A 75 2.01 15.83 1.67
N PRO A 76 3.01 16.09 2.53
CA PRO A 76 3.17 17.40 3.15
C PRO A 76 3.53 18.49 2.13
N ILE A 77 4.34 18.18 1.10
CA ILE A 77 4.72 19.16 0.09
C ILE A 77 3.49 19.68 -0.68
N ILE A 78 2.69 18.76 -1.22
CA ILE A 78 1.49 19.12 -2.00
C ILE A 78 0.43 19.78 -1.10
N ALA A 79 0.25 19.30 0.13
CA ALA A 79 -0.70 19.90 1.07
C ALA A 79 -0.34 21.34 1.43
N GLN A 80 0.95 21.65 1.62
CA GLN A 80 1.42 23.00 1.88
C GLN A 80 1.22 23.93 0.66
N GLN A 81 1.56 23.48 -0.53
CA GLN A 81 1.34 24.24 -1.77
C GLN A 81 -0.15 24.49 -2.01
N HIS A 82 -1.00 23.51 -1.75
CA HIS A 82 -2.44 23.64 -1.83
C HIS A 82 -2.96 24.68 -0.81
N GLY A 83 -2.46 24.65 0.42
CA GLY A 83 -2.80 25.63 1.44
C GLY A 83 -2.36 27.06 1.09
N ALA A 84 -1.21 27.21 0.43
CA ALA A 84 -0.69 28.48 -0.04
C ALA A 84 -1.47 29.06 -1.24
N GLY A 85 -2.38 28.29 -1.85
CA GLY A 85 -3.14 28.71 -3.03
C GLY A 85 -2.37 28.54 -4.36
N GLY A 86 -1.22 27.86 -4.33
CA GLY A 86 -0.37 27.62 -5.49
C GLY A 86 -0.92 26.53 -6.43
N THR A 87 -1.96 26.84 -7.19
CA THR A 87 -2.62 25.86 -8.07
C THR A 87 -1.70 25.27 -9.12
N HIS A 88 -0.87 26.09 -9.74
CA HIS A 88 0.11 25.63 -10.73
C HIS A 88 1.23 24.78 -10.09
N GLU A 89 1.72 25.17 -8.92
CA GLU A 89 2.77 24.45 -8.19
C GLU A 89 2.30 23.07 -7.75
N VAL A 90 1.04 22.95 -7.30
CA VAL A 90 0.41 21.67 -6.94
C VAL A 90 0.39 20.72 -8.12
N GLY A 91 -0.05 21.18 -9.30
CA GLY A 91 -0.07 20.38 -10.52
C GLY A 91 1.33 19.96 -10.97
N GLU A 92 2.29 20.89 -10.91
CA GLU A 92 3.69 20.61 -11.26
C GLU A 92 4.31 19.59 -10.31
N THR A 93 4.16 19.77 -9.00
CA THR A 93 4.68 18.82 -8.00
C THR A 93 4.03 17.43 -8.16
N GLY A 94 2.74 17.38 -8.51
CA GLY A 94 2.07 16.11 -8.82
C GLY A 94 2.72 15.39 -10.01
N ARG A 95 2.98 16.09 -11.12
CA ARG A 95 3.68 15.54 -12.31
C ARG A 95 5.11 15.11 -11.98
N GLN A 96 5.84 15.93 -11.23
CA GLN A 96 7.20 15.58 -10.79
C GLN A 96 7.20 14.37 -9.85
N GLY A 97 6.16 14.22 -9.03
CA GLY A 97 5.94 13.02 -8.21
C GLY A 97 5.75 11.76 -9.05
N VAL A 98 5.01 11.84 -10.18
CA VAL A 98 4.86 10.72 -11.12
C VAL A 98 6.20 10.35 -11.76
N TRP A 99 6.96 11.33 -12.23
CA TRP A 99 8.32 11.10 -12.75
C TRP A 99 9.24 10.47 -11.71
N PHE A 100 9.20 10.98 -10.48
CA PHE A 100 10.00 10.46 -9.38
C PHE A 100 9.60 9.01 -9.03
N GLY A 101 8.30 8.72 -8.99
CA GLY A 101 7.77 7.36 -8.79
C GLY A 101 8.20 6.41 -9.90
N LEU A 102 8.17 6.85 -11.16
CA LEU A 102 8.65 6.05 -12.30
C LEU A 102 10.16 5.76 -12.19
N LEU A 103 10.98 6.77 -11.92
CA LEU A 103 12.43 6.63 -11.79
C LEU A 103 12.79 5.69 -10.62
N LEU A 104 12.17 5.90 -9.47
CA LEU A 104 12.38 5.07 -8.29
C LEU A 104 11.87 3.65 -8.51
N GLY A 105 10.76 3.49 -9.25
CA GLY A 105 10.20 2.20 -9.65
C GLY A 105 11.12 1.42 -10.58
N ILE A 106 11.70 2.08 -11.59
CA ILE A 106 12.68 1.47 -12.48
C ILE A 106 13.96 1.09 -11.71
N LEU A 107 14.44 1.97 -10.82
CA LEU A 107 15.59 1.68 -9.97
C LEU A 107 15.31 0.46 -9.09
N GLY A 108 14.15 0.40 -8.42
CA GLY A 108 13.77 -0.71 -7.58
C GLY A 108 13.59 -2.01 -8.36
N MET A 109 13.01 -1.93 -9.54
CA MET A 109 12.91 -3.05 -10.46
C MET A 109 14.30 -3.60 -10.82
N ALA A 110 15.25 -2.73 -11.16
CA ALA A 110 16.62 -3.11 -11.45
C ALA A 110 17.32 -3.76 -10.23
N VAL A 111 17.10 -3.21 -9.03
CA VAL A 111 17.61 -3.79 -7.77
C VAL A 111 17.03 -5.17 -7.53
N LEU A 112 15.71 -5.36 -7.71
CA LEU A 112 15.09 -6.68 -7.53
C LEU A 112 15.64 -7.70 -8.52
N PHE A 113 15.81 -7.34 -9.80
CA PHE A 113 16.42 -8.24 -10.79
C PHE A 113 17.87 -8.57 -10.42
N ALA A 114 18.65 -7.61 -9.95
CA ALA A 114 20.04 -7.84 -9.51
C ALA A 114 20.12 -8.75 -8.27
N LEU A 115 19.10 -8.73 -7.39
CA LEU A 115 19.05 -9.55 -6.19
C LEU A 115 18.60 -10.99 -6.45
N ILE A 116 17.96 -11.31 -7.58
CA ILE A 116 17.47 -12.67 -7.88
C ILE A 116 18.60 -13.68 -7.81
N ILE A 117 19.70 -13.47 -8.53
CA ILE A 117 20.82 -14.43 -8.62
C ILE A 117 21.52 -14.62 -7.28
N PRO A 118 21.95 -13.56 -6.54
CA PRO A 118 22.55 -13.72 -5.23
C PRO A 118 21.64 -14.43 -4.23
N LEU A 119 20.36 -14.09 -4.19
CA LEU A 119 19.41 -14.71 -3.27
C LEU A 119 19.17 -16.18 -3.60
N GLN A 120 19.05 -16.55 -4.87
CA GLN A 120 18.93 -17.95 -5.27
C GLN A 120 20.15 -18.78 -4.85
N ASN A 121 21.33 -18.21 -4.91
CA ASN A 121 22.57 -18.90 -4.51
C ASN A 121 22.69 -19.02 -2.99
N TYR A 122 22.20 -18.03 -2.25
CA TYR A 122 22.23 -18.02 -0.79
C TYR A 122 21.20 -18.96 -0.16
N LEU A 123 20.02 -19.11 -0.80
CA LEU A 123 18.95 -19.97 -0.30
C LEU A 123 19.33 -21.45 -0.46
N ASP A 124 19.36 -22.19 0.65
CA ASP A 124 19.57 -23.64 0.66
C ASP A 124 18.23 -24.38 0.51
N MET A 125 17.70 -24.35 -0.74
CA MET A 125 16.39 -24.91 -1.09
C MET A 125 16.46 -25.71 -2.38
N SER A 126 15.38 -26.46 -2.68
CA SER A 126 15.25 -27.22 -3.92
C SER A 126 15.34 -26.30 -5.16
N ALA A 127 15.90 -26.82 -6.25
CA ALA A 127 16.00 -26.08 -7.51
C ALA A 127 14.64 -25.61 -8.03
N HIS A 128 13.58 -26.34 -7.73
CA HIS A 128 12.20 -26.00 -8.09
C HIS A 128 11.75 -24.71 -7.38
N ILE A 129 11.89 -24.65 -6.03
CA ILE A 129 11.53 -23.47 -5.24
C ILE A 129 12.35 -22.25 -5.67
N LYS A 130 13.66 -22.41 -5.92
CA LYS A 130 14.53 -21.33 -6.42
C LYS A 130 14.03 -20.77 -7.75
N THR A 131 13.60 -21.63 -8.66
CA THR A 131 13.07 -21.21 -9.96
C THR A 131 11.74 -20.48 -9.81
N MET A 132 10.84 -20.98 -8.96
CA MET A 132 9.55 -20.33 -8.68
C MET A 132 9.75 -18.97 -8.03
N PHE A 133 10.61 -18.87 -7.02
CA PHE A 133 11.00 -17.63 -6.37
C PHE A 133 11.49 -16.58 -7.37
N ALA A 134 12.43 -16.96 -8.27
CA ALA A 134 12.98 -16.06 -9.26
C ALA A 134 11.92 -15.57 -10.25
N ARG A 135 11.04 -16.46 -10.72
CA ARG A 135 9.94 -16.11 -11.62
C ARG A 135 8.94 -15.18 -10.93
N TYR A 136 8.54 -15.51 -9.70
CA TYR A 136 7.64 -14.68 -8.92
C TYR A 136 8.21 -13.29 -8.72
N LEU A 137 9.43 -13.19 -8.17
CA LEU A 137 10.08 -11.92 -7.89
C LEU A 137 10.29 -11.08 -9.15
N GLY A 138 10.71 -11.72 -10.26
CA GLY A 138 10.88 -11.04 -11.54
C GLY A 138 9.58 -10.48 -12.11
N ILE A 139 8.46 -11.20 -11.97
CA ILE A 139 7.16 -10.73 -12.45
C ILE A 139 6.64 -9.58 -11.57
N VAL A 140 6.71 -9.72 -10.23
CA VAL A 140 6.24 -8.67 -9.32
C VAL A 140 7.11 -7.42 -9.43
N ALA A 141 8.41 -7.56 -9.74
CA ALA A 141 9.31 -6.43 -10.01
C ALA A 141 8.80 -5.54 -11.16
N LEU A 142 8.16 -6.11 -12.20
CA LEU A 142 7.53 -5.34 -13.30
C LEU A 142 6.33 -4.49 -12.83
N GLY A 143 5.74 -4.84 -11.69
CA GLY A 143 4.67 -4.07 -11.06
C GLY A 143 5.15 -2.89 -10.24
N LEU A 144 6.43 -2.87 -9.84
CA LEU A 144 6.96 -1.86 -8.93
C LEU A 144 6.89 -0.42 -9.49
N PRO A 145 7.21 -0.16 -10.78
CA PRO A 145 7.01 1.16 -11.37
C PRO A 145 5.55 1.64 -11.27
N ALA A 146 4.60 0.75 -11.58
CA ALA A 146 3.17 1.07 -11.46
C ALA A 146 2.79 1.38 -10.01
N ALA A 147 3.23 0.56 -9.05
CA ALA A 147 2.93 0.74 -7.65
C ALA A 147 3.46 2.09 -7.10
N LEU A 148 4.65 2.53 -7.52
CA LEU A 148 5.21 3.81 -7.08
C LEU A 148 4.61 5.01 -7.81
N ILE A 149 4.23 4.89 -9.08
CA ILE A 149 3.41 5.90 -9.77
C ILE A 149 2.06 6.03 -9.06
N TYR A 150 1.42 4.90 -8.73
CA TYR A 150 0.18 4.91 -7.94
C TYR A 150 0.33 5.66 -6.62
N ARG A 151 1.46 5.48 -5.90
CA ARG A 151 1.75 6.22 -4.66
C ARG A 151 1.86 7.72 -4.87
N ALA A 152 2.45 8.17 -5.99
CA ALA A 152 2.49 9.60 -6.34
C ALA A 152 1.07 10.15 -6.59
N LEU A 153 0.26 9.44 -7.38
CA LEU A 153 -1.12 9.82 -7.67
C LEU A 153 -1.99 9.79 -6.41
N HIS A 154 -1.78 8.79 -5.55
CA HIS A 154 -2.42 8.68 -4.24
C HIS A 154 -2.08 9.87 -3.34
N ALA A 155 -0.80 10.23 -3.21
CA ALA A 155 -0.36 11.39 -2.44
C ALA A 155 -0.96 12.69 -2.98
N TYR A 156 -1.02 12.83 -4.31
CA TYR A 156 -1.66 13.97 -4.96
C TYR A 156 -3.15 14.08 -4.62
N ALA A 157 -3.92 13.01 -4.82
CA ALA A 157 -5.38 13.01 -4.55
C ALA A 157 -5.70 13.20 -3.06
N SER A 158 -4.98 12.53 -2.16
CA SER A 158 -5.20 12.62 -0.72
C SER A 158 -4.85 14.00 -0.17
N SER A 159 -3.78 14.63 -0.66
CA SER A 159 -3.37 16.00 -0.27
C SER A 159 -4.36 17.07 -0.75
N LEU A 160 -5.17 16.76 -1.74
CA LEU A 160 -6.27 17.60 -2.23
C LEU A 160 -7.63 17.24 -1.57
N ASN A 161 -7.62 16.54 -0.44
CA ASN A 161 -8.80 16.10 0.30
C ASN A 161 -9.77 15.21 -0.49
N LYS A 162 -9.25 14.37 -1.39
CA LYS A 162 -10.03 13.43 -2.20
C LYS A 162 -9.57 11.96 -1.97
N PRO A 163 -9.69 11.40 -0.74
CA PRO A 163 -9.29 10.02 -0.47
C PRO A 163 -10.34 8.99 -0.92
N GLN A 164 -11.61 9.38 -1.10
CA GLN A 164 -12.69 8.44 -1.44
C GLN A 164 -12.46 7.66 -2.75
N PRO A 165 -12.04 8.29 -3.87
CA PRO A 165 -11.76 7.56 -5.10
C PRO A 165 -10.66 6.52 -4.94
N ILE A 166 -9.65 6.83 -4.13
CA ILE A 166 -8.55 5.90 -3.81
C ILE A 166 -9.10 4.66 -3.12
N MET A 167 -9.97 4.85 -2.12
CA MET A 167 -10.66 3.76 -1.43
C MET A 167 -11.41 2.86 -2.42
N TRP A 168 -12.23 3.42 -3.29
CA TRP A 168 -13.01 2.64 -4.25
C TRP A 168 -12.13 1.90 -5.26
N ILE A 169 -11.05 2.52 -5.72
CA ILE A 169 -10.09 1.88 -6.63
C ILE A 169 -9.39 0.71 -5.93
N ASN A 170 -9.00 0.84 -4.67
CA ASN A 170 -8.39 -0.25 -3.90
C ASN A 170 -9.36 -1.41 -3.69
N TRP A 171 -10.65 -1.15 -3.40
CA TRP A 171 -11.67 -2.19 -3.32
C TRP A 171 -11.91 -2.87 -4.67
N ALA A 172 -11.97 -2.10 -5.77
CA ALA A 172 -12.06 -2.65 -7.11
C ALA A 172 -10.82 -3.50 -7.46
N ALA A 173 -9.64 -3.06 -7.05
CA ALA A 173 -8.39 -3.79 -7.20
C ALA A 173 -8.41 -5.14 -6.44
N LEU A 174 -8.92 -5.16 -5.20
CA LEU A 174 -9.10 -6.40 -4.43
C LEU A 174 -10.09 -7.34 -5.13
N LEU A 175 -11.24 -6.83 -5.56
CA LEU A 175 -12.24 -7.63 -6.26
C LEU A 175 -11.72 -8.18 -7.60
N LEU A 176 -10.85 -7.44 -8.27
CA LEU A 176 -10.19 -7.88 -9.50
C LEU A 176 -9.07 -8.91 -9.20
N ASN A 177 -8.36 -8.75 -8.08
CA ASN A 177 -7.27 -9.64 -7.68
C ASN A 177 -7.75 -11.08 -7.49
N ILE A 178 -8.91 -11.30 -6.87
CA ILE A 178 -9.45 -12.63 -6.58
C ILE A 178 -9.62 -13.49 -7.85
N PRO A 179 -10.37 -13.08 -8.87
CA PRO A 179 -10.51 -13.87 -10.10
C PRO A 179 -9.21 -13.98 -10.91
N LEU A 180 -8.35 -12.96 -10.89
CA LEU A 180 -7.05 -13.05 -11.55
C LEU A 180 -6.13 -14.06 -10.86
N ASN A 181 -6.10 -14.09 -9.54
CA ASN A 181 -5.38 -15.12 -8.80
C ASN A 181 -5.88 -16.52 -9.15
N TYR A 182 -7.20 -16.70 -9.16
CA TYR A 182 -7.77 -17.99 -9.54
C TYR A 182 -7.34 -18.39 -10.94
N LEU A 183 -7.44 -17.47 -11.92
CA LEU A 183 -7.09 -17.71 -13.30
C LEU A 183 -5.60 -18.06 -13.50
N PHE A 184 -4.70 -17.34 -12.84
CA PHE A 184 -3.26 -17.53 -13.03
C PHE A 184 -2.65 -18.61 -12.14
N ILE A 185 -3.17 -18.80 -10.93
CA ILE A 185 -2.68 -19.85 -10.03
C ILE A 185 -3.15 -21.24 -10.51
N PHE A 186 -4.46 -21.40 -10.74
CA PHE A 186 -5.06 -22.70 -11.09
C PHE A 186 -5.26 -22.90 -12.61
N GLY A 187 -5.00 -21.88 -13.41
CA GLY A 187 -5.17 -21.91 -14.87
C GLY A 187 -6.63 -21.79 -15.29
N ALA A 188 -6.82 -21.76 -16.60
CA ALA A 188 -8.15 -21.63 -17.22
C ALA A 188 -9.07 -22.83 -16.88
N ALA A 189 -8.53 -24.05 -16.87
CA ALA A 189 -9.28 -25.25 -16.52
C ALA A 189 -9.77 -25.22 -15.07
N GLY A 190 -8.90 -24.95 -14.11
CA GLY A 190 -9.28 -24.85 -12.69
C GLY A 190 -10.30 -23.74 -12.42
N THR A 191 -10.20 -22.62 -13.15
CA THR A 191 -11.17 -21.52 -13.07
C THR A 191 -12.52 -21.90 -13.65
N ALA A 192 -12.55 -22.66 -14.74
CA ALA A 192 -13.79 -23.18 -15.34
C ALA A 192 -14.48 -24.19 -14.40
N ASP A 193 -13.72 -25.07 -13.75
CA ASP A 193 -14.24 -26.04 -12.77
C ASP A 193 -14.85 -25.34 -11.56
N LEU A 194 -14.24 -24.23 -11.10
CA LEU A 194 -14.84 -23.39 -10.06
C LEU A 194 -16.13 -22.74 -10.50
N ALA A 195 -16.16 -22.19 -11.74
CA ALA A 195 -17.34 -21.56 -12.32
C ALA A 195 -18.50 -22.57 -12.44
N GLU A 196 -18.21 -23.84 -12.75
CA GLU A 196 -19.19 -24.92 -12.75
C GLU A 196 -19.78 -25.16 -11.35
N ARG A 197 -18.95 -25.21 -10.32
CA ARG A 197 -19.42 -25.38 -8.92
C ARG A 197 -20.36 -24.27 -8.48
N PHE A 198 -20.15 -23.05 -8.96
CA PHE A 198 -21.03 -21.89 -8.70
C PHE A 198 -22.18 -21.77 -9.71
N GLN A 199 -22.42 -22.79 -10.55
CA GLN A 199 -23.49 -22.80 -11.55
C GLN A 199 -23.47 -21.57 -12.46
N ALA A 200 -22.27 -21.12 -12.86
CA ALA A 200 -22.10 -19.98 -13.75
C ALA A 200 -22.67 -20.32 -15.14
N ALA A 201 -22.92 -19.27 -15.94
CA ALA A 201 -23.46 -19.44 -17.28
C ALA A 201 -22.58 -20.37 -18.14
N PRO A 202 -23.17 -21.37 -18.85
CA PRO A 202 -22.40 -22.33 -19.66
C PRO A 202 -21.49 -21.68 -20.72
N ALA A 203 -21.90 -20.53 -21.26
CA ALA A 203 -21.09 -19.75 -22.17
C ALA A 203 -19.79 -19.20 -21.53
N LEU A 204 -19.86 -18.80 -20.28
CA LEU A 204 -18.68 -18.33 -19.51
C LEU A 204 -17.71 -19.49 -19.25
N ILE A 205 -18.22 -20.65 -18.86
CA ILE A 205 -17.42 -21.84 -18.62
C ILE A 205 -16.72 -22.30 -19.90
N ALA A 206 -17.45 -22.33 -21.02
CA ALA A 206 -16.91 -22.69 -22.35
C ALA A 206 -15.82 -21.69 -22.78
N TRP A 207 -16.05 -20.40 -22.56
CA TRP A 207 -15.06 -19.36 -22.85
C TRP A 207 -13.81 -19.49 -21.98
N LEU A 208 -13.95 -19.73 -20.64
CA LEU A 208 -12.83 -19.95 -19.75
C LEU A 208 -11.98 -21.14 -20.19
N ARG A 209 -12.59 -22.26 -20.58
CA ARG A 209 -11.86 -23.45 -21.05
C ARG A 209 -11.08 -23.24 -22.35
N GLN A 210 -11.47 -22.24 -23.18
CA GLN A 210 -10.76 -21.89 -24.41
C GLN A 210 -9.55 -20.97 -24.18
N LEU A 211 -9.41 -20.37 -22.97
CA LEU A 211 -8.30 -19.49 -22.68
C LEU A 211 -6.97 -20.28 -22.58
N PRO A 212 -5.92 -19.87 -23.31
CA PRO A 212 -4.63 -20.55 -23.28
C PRO A 212 -3.81 -20.14 -22.04
N VAL A 213 -4.41 -20.21 -20.86
CA VAL A 213 -3.75 -19.82 -19.60
C VAL A 213 -3.42 -21.08 -18.81
N PRO A 214 -2.13 -21.46 -18.72
CA PRO A 214 -1.71 -22.60 -17.93
C PRO A 214 -1.77 -22.26 -16.43
N ALA A 215 -1.85 -23.27 -15.57
CA ALA A 215 -1.68 -23.12 -14.15
C ALA A 215 -0.22 -22.75 -13.83
N LEU A 216 0.01 -21.58 -13.27
CA LEU A 216 1.34 -21.08 -12.93
C LEU A 216 1.68 -21.29 -11.45
N GLY A 217 0.75 -21.84 -10.65
CA GLY A 217 0.93 -21.98 -9.21
C GLY A 217 1.15 -20.63 -8.52
N GLY A 218 2.00 -20.58 -7.50
CA GLY A 218 2.31 -19.36 -6.76
C GLY A 218 2.85 -18.20 -7.62
N VAL A 219 3.51 -18.51 -8.75
CA VAL A 219 3.96 -17.49 -9.70
C VAL A 219 2.78 -16.72 -10.29
N GLY A 220 1.62 -17.38 -10.43
CA GLY A 220 0.36 -16.76 -10.88
C GLY A 220 -0.12 -15.62 -9.98
N ALA A 221 0.10 -15.71 -8.67
CA ALA A 221 -0.20 -14.60 -7.75
C ALA A 221 0.63 -13.35 -8.08
N GLY A 222 1.91 -13.53 -8.45
CA GLY A 222 2.76 -12.42 -8.89
C GLY A 222 2.23 -11.74 -10.16
N VAL A 223 1.69 -12.52 -11.12
CA VAL A 223 1.07 -11.97 -12.34
C VAL A 223 -0.18 -11.17 -11.99
N ALA A 224 -1.07 -11.73 -11.17
CA ALA A 224 -2.30 -11.08 -10.75
C ALA A 224 -2.00 -9.75 -10.03
N THR A 225 -1.08 -9.76 -9.06
CA THR A 225 -0.66 -8.57 -8.31
C THR A 225 -0.05 -7.50 -9.22
N THR A 226 0.79 -7.89 -10.19
CA THR A 226 1.34 -6.95 -11.17
C THR A 226 0.25 -6.28 -12.01
N ILE A 227 -0.73 -7.05 -12.51
CA ILE A 227 -1.88 -6.51 -13.25
C ILE A 227 -2.67 -5.55 -12.38
N VAL A 228 -2.91 -5.90 -11.12
CA VAL A 228 -3.65 -5.06 -10.16
C VAL A 228 -2.93 -3.74 -9.88
N PHE A 229 -1.60 -3.72 -9.78
CA PHE A 229 -0.82 -2.49 -9.65
C PHE A 229 -0.98 -1.57 -10.86
N TRP A 230 -0.91 -2.12 -12.06
CA TRP A 230 -1.14 -1.34 -13.28
C TRP A 230 -2.59 -0.87 -13.40
N PHE A 231 -3.56 -1.73 -13.07
CA PHE A 231 -4.97 -1.35 -13.01
C PHE A 231 -5.21 -0.17 -12.07
N GLY A 232 -4.72 -0.24 -10.83
CA GLY A 232 -4.85 0.84 -9.85
C GLY A 232 -4.25 2.16 -10.35
N THR A 233 -3.08 2.09 -10.97
CA THR A 233 -2.37 3.24 -11.53
C THR A 233 -3.18 3.89 -12.66
N PHE A 234 -3.65 3.11 -13.63
CA PHE A 234 -4.45 3.62 -14.74
C PHE A 234 -5.82 4.13 -14.28
N ALA A 235 -6.49 3.42 -13.36
CA ALA A 235 -7.77 3.83 -12.82
C ALA A 235 -7.67 5.18 -12.08
N LEU A 236 -6.65 5.35 -11.25
CA LEU A 236 -6.45 6.60 -10.52
C LEU A 236 -5.99 7.74 -11.44
N ALA A 237 -5.11 7.47 -12.40
CA ALA A 237 -4.71 8.45 -13.41
C ALA A 237 -5.91 8.92 -14.24
N LEU A 238 -6.77 7.99 -14.67
CA LEU A 238 -7.99 8.30 -15.41
C LEU A 238 -8.98 9.13 -14.58
N TYR A 239 -9.14 8.77 -13.31
CA TYR A 239 -9.97 9.56 -12.39
C TYR A 239 -9.46 11.00 -12.27
N LEU A 240 -8.16 11.18 -12.05
CA LEU A 240 -7.55 12.51 -11.93
C LEU A 240 -7.67 13.32 -13.22
N ALA A 241 -7.55 12.67 -14.37
CA ALA A 241 -7.73 13.30 -15.69
C ALA A 241 -9.17 13.76 -15.95
N LYS A 242 -10.17 12.98 -15.52
CA LYS A 242 -11.58 13.28 -15.75
C LYS A 242 -12.21 14.16 -14.69
N SER A 243 -11.63 14.27 -13.49
CA SER A 243 -12.20 15.02 -12.37
C SER A 243 -12.20 16.53 -12.67
N ARG A 244 -13.41 17.11 -12.73
CA ARG A 244 -13.60 18.56 -12.96
C ARG A 244 -12.97 19.41 -11.85
N ASP A 245 -13.07 18.96 -10.60
CA ASP A 245 -12.55 19.67 -9.42
C ASP A 245 -11.03 19.78 -9.44
N LEU A 246 -10.34 18.81 -10.07
CA LEU A 246 -8.89 18.71 -10.09
C LEU A 246 -8.27 19.36 -11.35
N ARG A 247 -9.08 19.66 -12.37
CA ARG A 247 -8.62 20.34 -13.60
C ARG A 247 -7.98 21.69 -13.33
N ARG A 248 -8.46 22.43 -12.30
CA ARG A 248 -7.91 23.74 -11.92
C ARG A 248 -6.43 23.71 -11.55
N PHE A 249 -5.91 22.57 -11.14
CA PHE A 249 -4.49 22.40 -10.79
C PHE A 249 -3.60 22.08 -11.99
N GLY A 250 -4.16 21.89 -13.18
CA GLY A 250 -3.41 21.70 -14.42
C GLY A 250 -2.58 20.41 -14.48
N PHE A 251 -2.92 19.39 -13.67
CA PHE A 251 -2.15 18.15 -13.60
C PHE A 251 -2.02 17.43 -14.96
N THR A 252 -3.10 17.40 -15.75
CA THR A 252 -3.16 16.72 -17.06
C THR A 252 -3.06 17.66 -18.25
N GLN A 253 -3.09 18.98 -18.03
CA GLN A 253 -3.16 19.96 -19.11
C GLN A 253 -1.79 20.34 -19.67
N CYS A 254 -0.73 20.14 -18.91
CA CYS A 254 0.63 20.47 -19.29
C CYS A 254 1.53 19.23 -19.15
N PHE A 255 2.35 19.00 -20.17
CA PHE A 255 3.47 18.07 -20.05
C PHE A 255 4.65 18.82 -19.46
N SER A 256 5.20 18.32 -18.33
CA SER A 256 6.44 18.87 -17.78
C SER A 256 7.54 17.81 -17.81
N ARG A 257 8.74 18.25 -18.22
CA ARG A 257 9.93 17.38 -18.17
C ARG A 257 10.37 17.19 -16.71
N PRO A 258 11.08 16.10 -16.39
CA PRO A 258 11.65 15.91 -15.07
C PRO A 258 12.51 17.12 -14.65
N ASN A 259 12.19 17.70 -13.49
CA ASN A 259 12.92 18.82 -12.92
C ASN A 259 13.78 18.33 -11.75
N TRP A 260 15.07 18.28 -11.95
CA TRP A 260 16.02 17.77 -10.97
C TRP A 260 15.95 18.47 -9.60
N ARG A 261 15.71 19.78 -9.59
CA ARG A 261 15.60 20.54 -8.34
C ARG A 261 14.42 20.10 -7.50
N THR A 262 13.25 19.93 -8.12
CA THR A 262 12.04 19.44 -7.44
C THR A 262 12.20 18.00 -7.00
N GLN A 263 12.79 17.16 -7.84
CA GLN A 263 13.05 15.76 -7.50
C GLN A 263 14.03 15.61 -6.34
N LYS A 264 15.10 16.41 -6.32
CA LYS A 264 16.04 16.46 -5.20
C LYS A 264 15.35 16.86 -3.89
N ASN A 265 14.44 17.83 -3.91
CA ASN A 265 13.69 18.25 -2.73
C ASN A 265 12.79 17.11 -2.21
N ILE A 266 12.08 16.42 -3.11
CA ILE A 266 11.27 15.25 -2.75
C ILE A 266 12.15 14.13 -2.16
N ALA A 267 13.29 13.85 -2.81
CA ALA A 267 14.23 12.82 -2.36
C ALA A 267 14.82 13.13 -0.98
N THR A 268 15.23 14.39 -0.74
CA THR A 268 15.87 14.81 0.52
C THR A 268 14.92 14.67 1.71
N LEU A 269 13.66 15.09 1.56
CA LEU A 269 12.65 14.89 2.59
C LEU A 269 12.23 13.42 2.68
N GLY A 270 12.07 12.77 1.53
CA GLY A 270 11.64 11.39 1.41
C GLY A 270 12.63 10.39 1.98
N TRP A 271 13.92 10.65 1.81
CA TRP A 271 14.97 9.77 2.35
C TRP A 271 14.85 9.57 3.86
N ALA A 272 14.65 10.64 4.62
CA ALA A 272 14.48 10.54 6.07
C ALA A 272 13.23 9.73 6.46
N ILE A 273 12.11 9.93 5.73
CA ILE A 273 10.88 9.18 5.95
C ILE A 273 11.06 7.71 5.54
N GLY A 274 11.64 7.45 4.38
CA GLY A 274 11.91 6.10 3.88
C GLY A 274 12.85 5.31 4.79
N LEU A 275 13.89 5.97 5.33
CA LEU A 275 14.80 5.35 6.30
C LEU A 275 14.06 5.00 7.60
N SER A 276 13.14 5.83 8.06
CA SER A 276 12.30 5.52 9.24
C SER A 276 11.45 4.27 9.01
N TYR A 277 10.79 4.15 7.86
CA TYR A 277 10.02 2.96 7.49
C TYR A 277 10.91 1.72 7.36
N PHE A 278 12.11 1.87 6.77
CA PHE A 278 13.07 0.77 6.66
C PHE A 278 13.53 0.28 8.04
N LEU A 279 13.88 1.20 8.94
CA LEU A 279 14.30 0.85 10.30
C LEU A 279 13.18 0.18 11.09
N GLU A 280 11.94 0.67 10.95
CA GLU A 280 10.75 0.08 11.58
C GLU A 280 10.54 -1.36 11.10
N ALA A 281 10.52 -1.59 9.78
CA ALA A 281 10.38 -2.93 9.20
C ALA A 281 11.53 -3.86 9.63
N SER A 282 12.76 -3.36 9.64
CA SER A 282 13.95 -4.11 10.06
C SER A 282 13.89 -4.50 11.53
N LEU A 283 13.38 -3.63 12.39
CA LEU A 283 13.21 -3.90 13.82
C LEU A 283 12.28 -5.11 14.05
N PHE A 284 11.14 -5.15 13.36
CA PHE A 284 10.22 -6.30 13.47
C PHE A 284 10.86 -7.61 13.00
N THR A 285 11.61 -7.56 11.90
CA THR A 285 12.35 -8.73 11.41
C THR A 285 13.42 -9.17 12.42
N PHE A 286 14.14 -8.23 13.01
CA PHE A 286 15.19 -8.52 14.00
C PHE A 286 14.61 -9.15 15.28
N ILE A 287 13.43 -8.70 15.73
CA ILE A 287 12.74 -9.31 16.88
C ILE A 287 12.41 -10.77 16.60
N VAL A 288 11.94 -11.12 15.41
CA VAL A 288 11.66 -12.51 15.02
C VAL A 288 12.92 -13.37 15.10
N TRP A 289 14.05 -12.84 14.67
CA TRP A 289 15.35 -13.56 14.76
C TRP A 289 15.79 -13.79 16.21
N LEU A 290 15.63 -12.79 17.09
CA LEU A 290 15.94 -12.95 18.52
C LEU A 290 15.07 -13.99 19.21
N ILE A 291 13.81 -14.16 18.76
CA ILE A 291 12.88 -15.13 19.34
C ILE A 291 13.08 -16.53 18.74
N ALA A 292 13.73 -16.64 17.58
CA ALA A 292 13.94 -17.92 16.91
C ALA A 292 14.66 -18.95 17.78
N ASP A 293 15.59 -18.50 18.62
CA ASP A 293 16.35 -19.36 19.55
C ASP A 293 15.48 -19.92 20.71
N LEU A 294 14.29 -19.34 20.94
CA LEU A 294 13.35 -19.80 21.97
C LEU A 294 12.46 -20.97 21.50
N GLY A 295 12.52 -21.32 20.21
CA GLY A 295 11.80 -22.45 19.62
C GLY A 295 10.60 -22.05 18.74
N GLU A 296 10.18 -23.00 17.91
CA GLU A 296 9.18 -22.79 16.85
C GLU A 296 7.81 -22.25 17.36
N ASN A 297 7.37 -22.68 18.54
CA ASN A 297 6.11 -22.21 19.12
C ASN A 297 6.13 -20.71 19.43
N HIS A 298 7.26 -20.17 19.86
CA HIS A 298 7.43 -18.76 20.16
C HIS A 298 7.45 -17.91 18.89
N VAL A 299 8.07 -18.42 17.83
CA VAL A 299 8.07 -17.77 16.52
C VAL A 299 6.68 -17.75 15.91
N ALA A 300 5.93 -18.87 16.00
CA ALA A 300 4.55 -18.95 15.53
C ALA A 300 3.64 -17.96 16.28
N ALA A 301 3.74 -17.93 17.61
CA ALA A 301 2.97 -16.98 18.43
C ALA A 301 3.31 -15.52 18.07
N GLN A 302 4.59 -15.20 17.86
CA GLN A 302 5.01 -13.86 17.44
C GLN A 302 4.44 -13.48 16.07
N GLN A 303 4.38 -14.41 15.13
CA GLN A 303 3.83 -14.16 13.79
C GLN A 303 2.33 -13.81 13.86
N ILE A 304 1.59 -14.48 14.72
CA ILE A 304 0.17 -14.18 14.98
C ILE A 304 0.02 -12.76 15.55
N VAL A 305 0.84 -12.42 16.56
CA VAL A 305 0.84 -11.08 17.18
C VAL A 305 1.18 -10.00 16.14
N LEU A 306 2.18 -10.23 15.28
CA LEU A 306 2.56 -9.30 14.21
C LEU A 306 1.43 -9.10 13.20
N SER A 307 0.75 -10.17 12.79
CA SER A 307 -0.38 -10.10 11.85
C SER A 307 -1.52 -9.27 12.43
N LEU A 308 -1.89 -9.52 13.69
CA LEU A 308 -2.92 -8.76 14.39
C LEU A 308 -2.51 -7.29 14.58
N SER A 309 -1.26 -7.05 15.00
CA SER A 309 -0.71 -5.71 15.17
C SER A 309 -0.72 -4.91 13.88
N SER A 310 -0.45 -5.54 12.73
CA SER A 310 -0.46 -4.89 11.42
C SER A 310 -1.84 -4.32 11.06
N VAL A 311 -2.90 -5.08 11.34
CA VAL A 311 -4.28 -4.61 11.11
C VAL A 311 -4.62 -3.44 12.03
N ILE A 312 -4.25 -3.54 13.30
CA ILE A 312 -4.50 -2.50 14.30
C ILE A 312 -3.73 -1.21 13.96
N TYR A 313 -2.48 -1.34 13.52
CA TYR A 313 -1.62 -0.22 13.15
C TYR A 313 -2.18 0.65 12.01
N MET A 314 -3.04 0.10 11.15
CA MET A 314 -3.67 0.87 10.07
C MET A 314 -4.51 2.04 10.57
N ILE A 315 -5.11 1.93 11.75
CA ILE A 315 -5.97 2.98 12.30
C ILE A 315 -5.16 4.24 12.64
N PRO A 316 -4.13 4.19 13.51
CA PRO A 316 -3.31 5.35 13.81
C PRO A 316 -2.54 5.86 12.58
N GLN A 317 -2.12 4.98 11.67
CA GLN A 317 -1.46 5.37 10.43
C GLN A 317 -2.37 6.19 9.52
N ALA A 318 -3.65 5.82 9.39
CA ALA A 318 -4.62 6.58 8.60
C ALA A 318 -4.88 7.96 9.20
N ILE A 319 -4.96 8.06 10.53
CA ILE A 319 -5.10 9.34 11.24
C ILE A 319 -3.86 10.21 11.04
N GLY A 320 -2.67 9.64 11.17
CA GLY A 320 -1.40 10.34 10.93
C GLY A 320 -1.31 10.88 9.50
N SER A 321 -1.73 10.10 8.51
CA SER A 321 -1.79 10.52 7.11
C SER A 321 -2.78 11.66 6.89
N ALA A 322 -3.98 11.58 7.47
CA ALA A 322 -4.99 12.64 7.40
C ALA A 322 -4.51 13.92 8.13
N ALA A 323 -3.86 13.76 9.28
CA ALA A 323 -3.26 14.87 10.03
C ALA A 323 -2.17 15.57 9.20
N THR A 324 -1.29 14.81 8.55
CA THR A 324 -0.23 15.35 7.70
C THR A 324 -0.79 16.25 6.60
N VAL A 325 -1.88 15.84 5.95
CA VAL A 325 -2.54 16.62 4.91
C VAL A 325 -3.13 17.91 5.50
N ARG A 326 -3.85 17.82 6.61
CA ARG A 326 -4.51 18.98 7.22
C ARG A 326 -3.54 19.98 7.82
N ILE A 327 -2.51 19.49 8.51
CA ILE A 327 -1.44 20.30 9.09
C ILE A 327 -0.67 21.00 7.97
N GLY A 328 -0.28 20.26 6.92
CA GLY A 328 0.38 20.83 5.74
C GLY A 328 -0.43 21.94 5.11
N TYR A 329 -1.73 21.74 4.92
CA TYR A 329 -2.64 22.76 4.40
C TYR A 329 -2.69 24.02 5.28
N ALA A 330 -2.78 23.86 6.60
CA ALA A 330 -2.80 24.99 7.55
C ALA A 330 -1.47 25.76 7.54
N ILE A 331 -0.34 25.06 7.45
CA ILE A 331 0.99 25.66 7.35
C ILE A 331 1.11 26.46 6.03
N GLY A 332 0.65 25.91 4.93
CA GLY A 332 0.63 26.61 3.64
C GLY A 332 -0.16 27.91 3.69
N ARG A 333 -1.24 27.96 4.43
CA ARG A 333 -2.01 29.18 4.71
C ARG A 333 -1.40 30.12 5.74
N LYS A 334 -0.22 29.80 6.26
CA LYS A 334 0.46 30.54 7.34
C LYS A 334 -0.34 30.57 8.66
N GLN A 335 -1.26 29.64 8.86
CA GLN A 335 -2.10 29.50 10.05
C GLN A 335 -1.43 28.57 11.08
N PHE A 336 -0.29 28.97 11.61
CA PHE A 336 0.54 28.14 12.49
C PHE A 336 -0.18 27.76 13.79
N ALA A 337 -0.99 28.65 14.37
CA ALA A 337 -1.79 28.33 15.55
C ALA A 337 -2.80 27.18 15.25
N ARG A 338 -3.47 27.25 14.09
CA ARG A 338 -4.38 26.20 13.65
C ARG A 338 -3.64 24.87 13.37
N ALA A 339 -2.45 24.93 12.77
CA ALA A 339 -1.64 23.74 12.53
C ALA A 339 -1.28 23.03 13.86
N ARG A 340 -0.87 23.79 14.88
CA ARG A 340 -0.62 23.26 16.24
C ARG A 340 -1.87 22.65 16.85
N TYR A 341 -3.01 23.31 16.71
CA TYR A 341 -4.28 22.80 17.21
C TYR A 341 -4.69 21.47 16.55
N ILE A 342 -4.61 21.39 15.21
CA ILE A 342 -4.87 20.14 14.46
C ILE A 342 -3.93 19.03 14.92
N SER A 343 -2.64 19.32 15.15
CA SER A 343 -1.69 18.35 15.68
C SER A 343 -2.11 17.84 17.06
N GLY A 344 -2.56 18.73 17.95
CA GLY A 344 -3.08 18.35 19.27
C GLY A 344 -4.31 17.46 19.18
N VAL A 345 -5.28 17.82 18.32
CA VAL A 345 -6.48 17.00 18.08
C VAL A 345 -6.11 15.61 17.54
N ALA A 346 -5.18 15.53 16.58
CA ALA A 346 -4.72 14.26 16.01
C ALA A 346 -4.06 13.36 17.07
N ILE A 347 -3.22 13.94 17.94
CA ILE A 347 -2.58 13.22 19.06
C ILE A 347 -3.64 12.69 20.01
N VAL A 348 -4.59 13.51 20.45
CA VAL A 348 -5.68 13.08 21.35
C VAL A 348 -6.51 11.97 20.71
N CYS A 349 -6.89 12.10 19.44
CA CYS A 349 -7.60 11.03 18.70
C CYS A 349 -6.77 9.74 18.66
N GLY A 350 -5.47 9.84 18.40
CA GLY A 350 -4.56 8.69 18.41
C GLY A 350 -4.49 8.00 19.78
N TRP A 351 -4.43 8.77 20.87
CA TRP A 351 -4.44 8.24 22.24
C TRP A 351 -5.74 7.54 22.59
N ILE A 352 -6.89 8.15 22.26
CA ILE A 352 -8.21 7.55 22.51
C ILE A 352 -8.34 6.23 21.77
N LEU A 353 -7.98 6.21 20.48
CA LEU A 353 -8.06 4.99 19.67
C LEU A 353 -7.07 3.93 20.15
N GLY A 354 -5.86 4.32 20.53
CA GLY A 354 -4.88 3.41 21.13
C GLY A 354 -5.38 2.79 22.43
N ALA A 355 -5.98 3.58 23.31
CA ALA A 355 -6.61 3.09 24.53
C ALA A 355 -7.77 2.15 24.26
N CYS A 356 -8.67 2.50 23.31
CA CYS A 356 -9.77 1.62 22.90
C CYS A 356 -9.27 0.29 22.36
N THR A 357 -8.21 0.32 21.55
CA THR A 357 -7.58 -0.87 20.98
C THR A 357 -6.94 -1.74 22.08
N LEU A 358 -6.25 -1.13 23.03
CA LEU A 358 -5.68 -1.84 24.18
C LEU A 358 -6.76 -2.56 24.99
N VAL A 359 -7.85 -1.85 25.31
CA VAL A 359 -8.99 -2.43 26.02
C VAL A 359 -9.61 -3.57 25.21
N ALA A 360 -9.83 -3.41 23.92
CA ALA A 360 -10.34 -4.45 23.05
C ALA A 360 -9.43 -5.69 23.04
N LEU A 361 -8.12 -5.52 22.92
CA LEU A 361 -7.16 -6.63 22.96
C LEU A 361 -7.18 -7.36 24.31
N LEU A 362 -7.27 -6.62 25.42
CA LEU A 362 -7.32 -7.24 26.75
C LEU A 362 -8.63 -8.03 26.97
N VAL A 363 -9.76 -7.52 26.49
CA VAL A 363 -11.08 -8.18 26.62
C VAL A 363 -11.16 -9.40 25.71
N PHE A 364 -10.69 -9.29 24.46
CA PHE A 364 -10.79 -10.35 23.46
C PHE A 364 -9.55 -11.25 23.36
N ARG A 365 -8.59 -11.15 24.31
CA ARG A 365 -7.35 -11.95 24.29
C ARG A 365 -7.58 -13.46 24.17
N LEU A 366 -8.57 -13.99 24.90
CA LEU A 366 -8.87 -15.43 24.91
C LEU A 366 -9.58 -15.90 23.63
N PRO A 367 -10.63 -15.21 23.11
CA PRO A 367 -11.21 -15.53 21.81
C PRO A 367 -10.21 -15.43 20.66
N LEU A 368 -9.36 -14.39 20.63
CA LEU A 368 -8.36 -14.20 19.58
C LEU A 368 -7.30 -15.31 19.57
N ALA A 369 -6.86 -15.77 20.73
CA ALA A 369 -5.93 -16.90 20.85
C ALA A 369 -6.53 -18.26 20.44
N LYS A 370 -7.86 -18.38 20.32
CA LYS A 370 -8.53 -19.60 19.87
C LYS A 370 -8.80 -19.62 18.35
N ILE A 371 -8.74 -18.47 17.69
CA ILE A 371 -9.00 -18.34 16.25
C ILE A 371 -7.67 -18.51 15.46
N SER A 372 -6.56 -18.34 16.11
CA SER A 372 -5.20 -18.52 15.59
C SER A 372 -4.68 -19.91 15.91
#